data_61edc61142cac246f8018dec9c4f47cc
#
_entry.id   61edc61142cac246f8018dec9c4f47cc
#
_cell.length_a   1.000
_cell.length_b   1.000
_cell.length_c   1.000
_cell.angle_alpha   90.00
_cell.angle_beta   90.00
_cell.angle_gamma   90.00
#
_symmetry.space_group_name_H-M   'P 1'
#
loop_
_entity.id
_entity.type
_entity.pdbx_description
1 polymer ?
#
loop_
_entity_poly.entity_id
_entity_poly.type
_entity_poly.pdbx_seq_one_letter_code
_entity_poly.pdbx_strand_id
1 'polypeptide(L)'
;MVASINIGAPGGPQHSPRMWRAVGLMSGTSLDGIDVAAIETDGRDRVIAGPAMTLPYSREFRERLRSVLGSVGPVSEVERELTDLHAAAVQQFLHEHPVAAVDVVGFHGHTILHCPAERRTRQIGDGARLAQRLGIDVVADFRSADVAAGGQGAPLAPLFHAALAAARPKPVAVLNIGGVANVTWIGQDGEILAFDTGPGNALIDDWVRRTTGALADLDGMLARAGRVSAPHLQRLLALPFFDQPPPKSLDRDDFRELIPDGLSVPDGAATLTEMTAAAVEASARYFPQPTRQWLVTGGGRRNPALMDALQRRLGSPVRPVEAAGWDGDALEAQAFAYLAVRSLNGLPLSLPSTTGVSEPTCGGRLFAMEPKNA
;
A
#
# COMPACT_ATOMS: atom_id res chain seq x y z
N MET A 1 -21.65 3.28 15.85
CA MET A 1 -22.17 1.92 15.64
C MET A 1 -21.38 1.33 14.49
N VAL A 2 -20.49 0.39 14.76
CA VAL A 2 -19.73 -0.32 13.71
C VAL A 2 -20.63 -1.44 13.20
N ALA A 3 -20.96 -1.42 11.90
CA ALA A 3 -21.82 -2.42 11.28
C ALA A 3 -21.04 -3.74 11.11
N SER A 4 -21.47 -4.79 11.80
CA SER A 4 -20.98 -6.15 11.56
C SER A 4 -21.50 -6.63 10.22
N ILE A 5 -20.61 -6.82 9.24
CA ILE A 5 -20.97 -7.38 7.94
C ILE A 5 -20.89 -8.89 8.03
N ASN A 6 -22.06 -9.53 8.16
CA ASN A 6 -22.21 -10.98 8.08
C ASN A 6 -22.05 -11.41 6.61
N ILE A 7 -20.92 -12.01 6.24
CA ILE A 7 -20.59 -12.44 4.87
C ILE A 7 -21.10 -13.89 4.64
N GLY A 8 -22.28 -14.20 5.08
CA GLY A 8 -22.89 -15.51 4.90
C GLY A 8 -24.35 -15.43 4.53
N ALA A 9 -24.71 -15.63 3.25
CA ALA A 9 -26.06 -16.04 2.84
C ALA A 9 -26.14 -17.56 2.85
N PRO A 10 -27.22 -18.18 3.38
CA PRO A 10 -27.39 -19.63 3.39
C PRO A 10 -28.01 -20.17 2.10
N GLY A 11 -27.46 -21.27 1.57
CA GLY A 11 -28.23 -22.31 0.89
C GLY A 11 -28.36 -22.26 -0.62
N GLY A 12 -27.24 -22.47 -1.35
CA GLY A 12 -27.23 -23.07 -2.69
C GLY A 12 -26.14 -24.15 -2.73
N PRO A 13 -26.08 -25.06 -3.74
CA PRO A 13 -25.04 -26.06 -3.83
C PRO A 13 -23.67 -25.36 -3.76
N GLN A 14 -22.90 -25.70 -2.74
CA GLN A 14 -21.56 -25.12 -2.50
C GLN A 14 -20.60 -25.66 -3.58
N HIS A 15 -20.62 -25.04 -4.76
CA HIS A 15 -19.44 -25.12 -5.61
C HIS A 15 -18.33 -24.40 -4.86
N SER A 16 -17.22 -25.09 -4.59
CA SER A 16 -16.02 -24.43 -4.08
C SER A 16 -15.72 -23.20 -4.95
N PRO A 17 -15.53 -22.00 -4.37
CA PRO A 17 -15.32 -20.81 -5.17
C PRO A 17 -14.12 -21.01 -6.10
N ARG A 18 -14.23 -20.53 -7.33
CA ARG A 18 -13.15 -20.61 -8.32
C ARG A 18 -11.89 -19.97 -7.74
N MET A 19 -10.78 -20.67 -7.82
CA MET A 19 -9.46 -20.10 -7.59
C MET A 19 -8.95 -19.49 -8.89
N TRP A 20 -8.59 -18.23 -8.83
CA TRP A 20 -8.03 -17.47 -9.95
C TRP A 20 -6.51 -17.37 -9.79
N ARG A 21 -5.79 -17.49 -10.87
CA ARG A 21 -4.36 -17.21 -10.95
C ARG A 21 -4.18 -15.79 -11.45
N ALA A 22 -3.77 -14.92 -10.56
CA ALA A 22 -3.67 -13.50 -10.84
C ALA A 22 -2.23 -13.01 -10.66
N VAL A 23 -1.82 -12.11 -11.53
CA VAL A 23 -0.58 -11.35 -11.40
C VAL A 23 -0.92 -9.91 -11.09
N GLY A 24 -0.31 -9.34 -10.08
CA GLY A 24 -0.46 -7.93 -9.72
C GLY A 24 0.76 -7.11 -10.09
N LEU A 25 0.50 -5.88 -10.46
CA LEU A 25 1.50 -4.90 -10.84
C LEU A 25 1.36 -3.65 -9.97
N MET A 26 2.46 -3.23 -9.37
CA MET A 26 2.54 -1.99 -8.60
C MET A 26 3.72 -1.14 -9.06
N SER A 27 3.49 0.16 -9.16
CA SER A 27 4.52 1.18 -9.30
C SER A 27 4.23 2.29 -8.31
N GLY A 28 5.06 2.38 -7.28
CA GLY A 28 4.87 3.28 -6.15
C GLY A 28 5.44 4.67 -6.39
N THR A 29 5.06 5.62 -5.51
CA THR A 29 5.53 7.02 -5.53
C THR A 29 7.04 7.17 -5.21
N SER A 30 7.71 6.10 -4.77
CA SER A 30 9.16 6.01 -4.64
C SER A 30 9.89 6.12 -5.99
N LEU A 31 9.18 5.84 -7.12
CA LEU A 31 9.72 5.87 -8.48
C LEU A 31 10.90 4.90 -8.67
N ASP A 32 11.00 3.83 -7.91
CA ASP A 32 12.12 2.90 -7.93
C ASP A 32 11.98 1.80 -8.99
N GLY A 33 10.75 1.33 -9.25
CA GLY A 33 10.54 0.26 -10.21
C GLY A 33 9.10 -0.22 -10.33
N ILE A 34 8.98 -1.42 -10.87
CA ILE A 34 7.75 -2.16 -11.06
C ILE A 34 7.83 -3.43 -10.20
N ASP A 35 6.90 -3.58 -9.28
CA ASP A 35 6.71 -4.82 -8.55
C ASP A 35 5.69 -5.68 -9.29
N VAL A 36 6.06 -6.93 -9.51
CA VAL A 36 5.25 -7.97 -10.15
C VAL A 36 5.11 -9.13 -9.17
N ALA A 37 3.90 -9.56 -8.87
CA ALA A 37 3.68 -10.68 -7.97
C ALA A 37 2.50 -11.55 -8.41
N ALA A 38 2.66 -12.87 -8.32
CA ALA A 38 1.61 -13.84 -8.59
C ALA A 38 0.93 -14.28 -7.30
N ILE A 39 -0.36 -14.55 -7.38
CA ILE A 39 -1.14 -15.23 -6.35
C ILE A 39 -2.17 -16.19 -6.97
N GLU A 40 -2.60 -17.17 -6.18
CA GLU A 40 -3.87 -17.85 -6.43
C GLU A 40 -4.88 -17.43 -5.36
N THR A 41 -6.09 -17.03 -5.77
CA THR A 41 -7.10 -16.54 -4.83
C THR A 41 -8.52 -16.72 -5.35
N ASP A 42 -9.46 -16.83 -4.42
CA ASP A 42 -10.90 -16.74 -4.73
C ASP A 42 -11.44 -15.30 -4.66
N GLY A 43 -10.58 -14.32 -4.32
CA GLY A 43 -10.95 -12.93 -4.09
C GLY A 43 -11.69 -12.70 -2.76
N ARG A 44 -11.70 -13.69 -1.86
CA ARG A 44 -12.37 -13.63 -0.54
C ARG A 44 -11.35 -13.84 0.59
N ASP A 45 -11.24 -15.03 1.11
CA ASP A 45 -10.42 -15.38 2.27
C ASP A 45 -9.29 -16.37 1.95
N ARG A 46 -9.21 -16.86 0.73
CA ARG A 46 -8.17 -17.79 0.29
C ARG A 46 -7.16 -17.07 -0.60
N VAL A 47 -5.92 -17.02 -0.13
CA VAL A 47 -4.79 -16.48 -0.85
C VAL A 47 -3.61 -17.44 -0.71
N ILE A 48 -3.04 -17.82 -1.84
CA ILE A 48 -1.79 -18.57 -1.94
C ILE A 48 -0.80 -17.67 -2.65
N ALA A 49 0.23 -17.25 -1.93
CA ALA A 49 1.29 -16.42 -2.49
C ALA A 49 2.13 -17.22 -3.48
N GLY A 50 2.40 -16.63 -4.61
CA GLY A 50 3.32 -17.12 -5.64
C GLY A 50 4.63 -16.34 -5.66
N PRO A 51 5.44 -16.49 -6.71
CA PRO A 51 6.68 -15.74 -6.89
C PRO A 51 6.41 -14.24 -7.06
N ALA A 52 7.45 -13.44 -6.78
CA ALA A 52 7.45 -12.02 -6.99
C ALA A 52 8.80 -11.54 -7.54
N MET A 53 8.80 -10.38 -8.19
CA MET A 53 9.99 -9.77 -8.77
C MET A 53 9.82 -8.25 -8.79
N THR A 54 10.91 -7.51 -8.59
CA THR A 54 10.98 -6.06 -8.80
C THR A 54 11.91 -5.74 -9.95
N LEU A 55 11.44 -4.96 -10.92
CA LEU A 55 12.27 -4.43 -12.01
C LEU A 55 12.50 -2.93 -11.79
N PRO A 56 13.74 -2.49 -11.63
CA PRO A 56 14.03 -1.08 -11.41
C PRO A 56 13.79 -0.27 -12.69
N TYR A 57 13.29 0.96 -12.52
CA TYR A 57 13.25 1.93 -13.61
C TYR A 57 14.66 2.46 -13.94
N SER A 58 14.93 2.75 -15.21
CA SER A 58 16.10 3.50 -15.60
C SER A 58 16.04 4.94 -15.02
N ARG A 59 17.21 5.57 -14.87
CA ARG A 59 17.29 6.94 -14.41
C ARG A 59 16.50 7.89 -15.31
N GLU A 60 16.63 7.71 -16.63
CA GLU A 60 15.97 8.53 -17.64
C GLU A 60 14.45 8.41 -17.57
N PHE A 61 13.93 7.18 -17.39
CA PHE A 61 12.49 6.99 -17.24
C PHE A 61 11.98 7.58 -15.92
N ARG A 62 12.71 7.43 -14.82
CA ARG A 62 12.35 8.07 -13.53
C ARG A 62 12.23 9.59 -13.64
N GLU A 63 13.12 10.24 -14.37
CA GLU A 63 13.08 11.70 -14.59
C GLU A 63 11.85 12.08 -15.41
N ARG A 64 11.51 11.33 -16.46
CA ARG A 64 10.28 11.55 -17.26
C ARG A 64 9.01 11.28 -16.43
N LEU A 65 8.97 10.21 -15.64
CA LEU A 65 7.83 9.91 -14.78
C LEU A 65 7.62 11.01 -13.73
N ARG A 66 8.71 11.53 -13.17
CA ARG A 66 8.65 12.66 -12.24
C ARG A 66 8.12 13.94 -12.90
N SER A 67 8.42 14.18 -14.18
CA SER A 67 7.97 15.39 -14.89
C SER A 67 6.46 15.45 -15.16
N VAL A 68 5.74 14.33 -15.01
CA VAL A 68 4.29 14.27 -15.20
C VAL A 68 3.49 14.19 -13.88
N LEU A 69 4.18 14.22 -12.73
CA LEU A 69 3.51 14.34 -11.43
C LEU A 69 2.69 15.62 -11.36
N GLY A 70 1.54 15.57 -10.71
CA GLY A 70 0.55 16.66 -10.76
C GLY A 70 -0.30 16.68 -12.04
N SER A 71 -0.19 15.65 -12.89
CA SER A 71 -0.91 15.54 -14.18
C SER A 71 -0.56 16.64 -15.18
N VAL A 72 0.71 17.01 -15.24
CA VAL A 72 1.26 18.01 -16.15
C VAL A 72 2.23 17.39 -17.17
N GLY A 73 2.65 18.14 -18.17
CA GLY A 73 3.64 17.70 -19.16
C GLY A 73 3.13 16.65 -20.16
N PRO A 74 4.03 15.82 -20.75
CA PRO A 74 3.71 14.87 -21.80
C PRO A 74 3.15 13.55 -21.26
N VAL A 75 2.04 13.61 -20.53
CA VAL A 75 1.45 12.48 -19.79
C VAL A 75 1.20 11.29 -20.68
N SER A 76 0.64 11.47 -21.89
CA SER A 76 0.29 10.36 -22.79
C SER A 76 1.50 9.60 -23.32
N GLU A 77 2.65 10.26 -23.48
CA GLU A 77 3.89 9.61 -23.92
C GLU A 77 4.47 8.76 -22.77
N VAL A 78 4.52 9.33 -21.57
CA VAL A 78 5.01 8.64 -20.39
C VAL A 78 4.09 7.47 -20.00
N GLU A 79 2.78 7.62 -20.12
CA GLU A 79 1.80 6.55 -19.89
C GLU A 79 1.99 5.37 -20.83
N ARG A 80 2.23 5.65 -22.12
CA ARG A 80 2.50 4.60 -23.12
C ARG A 80 3.76 3.83 -22.77
N GLU A 81 4.84 4.54 -22.48
CA GLU A 81 6.12 3.93 -22.12
C GLU A 81 6.03 3.16 -20.79
N LEU A 82 5.38 3.73 -19.77
CA LEU A 82 5.09 3.05 -18.51
C LEU A 82 4.38 1.71 -18.77
N THR A 83 3.36 1.73 -19.62
CA THR A 83 2.57 0.53 -19.95
C THR A 83 3.45 -0.52 -20.66
N ASP A 84 4.31 -0.10 -21.57
CA ASP A 84 5.22 -1.01 -22.27
C ASP A 84 6.27 -1.62 -21.34
N LEU A 85 6.77 -0.85 -20.36
CA LEU A 85 7.66 -1.35 -19.32
C LEU A 85 6.97 -2.38 -18.42
N HIS A 86 5.71 -2.14 -18.05
CA HIS A 86 4.92 -3.11 -17.29
C HIS A 86 4.65 -4.39 -18.09
N ALA A 87 4.36 -4.27 -19.39
CA ALA A 87 4.21 -5.44 -20.26
C ALA A 87 5.50 -6.27 -20.32
N ALA A 88 6.64 -5.62 -20.49
CA ALA A 88 7.95 -6.28 -20.49
C ALA A 88 8.25 -6.95 -19.14
N ALA A 89 7.90 -6.28 -18.02
CA ALA A 89 8.06 -6.82 -16.69
C ALA A 89 7.27 -8.11 -16.48
N VAL A 90 6.00 -8.14 -16.90
CA VAL A 90 5.18 -9.37 -16.83
C VAL A 90 5.74 -10.47 -17.72
N GLN A 91 6.16 -10.15 -18.94
CA GLN A 91 6.74 -11.14 -19.85
C GLN A 91 8.03 -11.75 -19.28
N GLN A 92 8.91 -10.93 -18.71
CA GLN A 92 10.12 -11.39 -18.04
C GLN A 92 9.77 -12.25 -16.83
N PHE A 93 8.85 -11.79 -15.98
CA PHE A 93 8.38 -12.53 -14.82
C PHE A 93 7.85 -13.92 -15.17
N LEU A 94 6.99 -14.03 -16.20
CA LEU A 94 6.43 -15.31 -16.65
C LEU A 94 7.47 -16.23 -17.29
N HIS A 95 8.54 -15.66 -17.84
CA HIS A 95 9.67 -16.44 -18.37
C HIS A 95 10.54 -17.02 -17.26
N GLU A 96 10.86 -16.21 -16.24
CA GLU A 96 11.72 -16.60 -15.12
C GLU A 96 10.99 -17.50 -14.11
N HIS A 97 9.69 -17.29 -13.96
CA HIS A 97 8.84 -18.02 -13.03
C HIS A 97 7.71 -18.71 -13.81
N PRO A 98 7.86 -19.98 -14.19
CA PRO A 98 6.84 -20.71 -14.92
C PRO A 98 5.61 -20.93 -14.04
N VAL A 99 4.77 -19.91 -13.91
CA VAL A 99 3.44 -20.01 -13.31
C VAL A 99 2.48 -20.65 -14.32
N ALA A 100 1.52 -21.42 -13.85
CA ALA A 100 0.45 -21.92 -14.69
C ALA A 100 -0.29 -20.74 -15.35
N ALA A 101 -1.08 -21.01 -16.40
CA ALA A 101 -1.76 -19.95 -17.17
C ALA A 101 -2.41 -18.90 -16.25
N VAL A 102 -2.03 -17.63 -16.44
CA VAL A 102 -2.56 -16.48 -15.69
C VAL A 102 -3.95 -16.15 -16.22
N ASP A 103 -4.92 -16.06 -15.35
CA ASP A 103 -6.31 -15.73 -15.69
C ASP A 103 -6.52 -14.21 -15.83
N VAL A 104 -5.83 -13.40 -15.02
CA VAL A 104 -5.99 -11.94 -14.99
C VAL A 104 -4.75 -11.22 -14.46
N VAL A 105 -4.52 -10.01 -14.96
CA VAL A 105 -3.50 -9.08 -14.44
C VAL A 105 -4.20 -7.91 -13.74
N GLY A 106 -3.83 -7.63 -12.50
CA GLY A 106 -4.23 -6.42 -11.76
C GLY A 106 -3.20 -5.32 -11.97
N PHE A 107 -3.56 -4.28 -12.69
CA PHE A 107 -2.68 -3.19 -13.08
C PHE A 107 -3.01 -1.89 -12.33
N HIS A 108 -2.25 -1.59 -11.28
CA HIS A 108 -2.42 -0.33 -10.56
C HIS A 108 -2.05 0.89 -11.41
N GLY A 109 -1.05 0.75 -12.29
CA GLY A 109 -0.42 1.87 -12.94
C GLY A 109 0.43 2.70 -12.00
N HIS A 110 0.61 4.00 -12.30
CA HIS A 110 1.37 4.93 -11.46
C HIS A 110 0.54 6.16 -11.12
N THR A 111 0.44 6.49 -9.83
CA THR A 111 -0.33 7.65 -9.37
C THR A 111 0.41 8.95 -9.69
N ILE A 112 -0.17 9.81 -10.52
CA ILE A 112 0.37 11.13 -10.85
C ILE A 112 -0.45 12.28 -10.26
N LEU A 113 -1.67 12.01 -9.80
CA LEU A 113 -2.55 12.97 -9.13
C LEU A 113 -3.43 12.23 -8.12
N HIS A 114 -3.54 12.77 -6.90
CA HIS A 114 -4.45 12.22 -5.91
C HIS A 114 -5.00 13.35 -5.03
N CYS A 115 -6.21 13.82 -5.34
CA CYS A 115 -6.90 14.92 -4.66
C CYS A 115 -8.33 14.47 -4.33
N PRO A 116 -8.52 13.58 -3.35
CA PRO A 116 -9.86 13.02 -3.03
C PRO A 116 -10.84 14.08 -2.56
N ALA A 117 -10.39 15.15 -1.90
CA ALA A 117 -11.24 16.29 -1.54
C ALA A 117 -11.88 16.96 -2.76
N GLU A 118 -11.23 16.94 -3.91
CA GLU A 118 -11.74 17.41 -5.20
C GLU A 118 -12.43 16.31 -6.02
N ARG A 119 -12.56 15.12 -5.45
CA ARG A 119 -13.04 13.90 -6.15
C ARG A 119 -12.20 13.57 -7.38
N ARG A 120 -10.91 13.77 -7.32
CA ARG A 120 -9.96 13.56 -8.42
C ARG A 120 -8.83 12.64 -8.01
N THR A 121 -8.61 11.63 -8.81
CA THR A 121 -7.41 10.80 -8.76
C THR A 121 -7.03 10.42 -10.18
N ARG A 122 -5.74 10.22 -10.44
CA ARG A 122 -5.27 9.76 -11.74
C ARG A 122 -4.07 8.83 -11.56
N GLN A 123 -4.29 7.60 -11.97
CA GLN A 123 -3.24 6.63 -12.17
C GLN A 123 -3.04 6.50 -13.67
N ILE A 124 -1.80 6.71 -14.15
CA ILE A 124 -1.47 6.47 -15.55
C ILE A 124 -1.12 5.00 -15.76
N GLY A 125 -1.54 4.50 -16.91
CA GLY A 125 -1.37 3.12 -17.35
C GLY A 125 -2.56 2.70 -18.23
N ASP A 126 -2.26 2.34 -19.48
CA ASP A 126 -3.26 1.94 -20.47
C ASP A 126 -3.56 0.44 -20.31
N GLY A 127 -4.66 0.10 -19.63
CA GLY A 127 -5.09 -1.27 -19.42
C GLY A 127 -5.41 -2.03 -20.71
N ALA A 128 -5.98 -1.35 -21.72
CA ALA A 128 -6.29 -1.97 -23.00
C ALA A 128 -4.99 -2.34 -23.77
N ARG A 129 -4.04 -1.41 -23.82
CA ARG A 129 -2.72 -1.66 -24.38
C ARG A 129 -2.01 -2.81 -23.67
N LEU A 130 -2.07 -2.85 -22.35
CA LEU A 130 -1.45 -3.92 -21.57
C LEU A 130 -2.09 -5.27 -21.87
N ALA A 131 -3.42 -5.36 -21.90
CA ALA A 131 -4.16 -6.58 -22.23
C ALA A 131 -3.78 -7.09 -23.64
N GLN A 132 -3.74 -6.19 -24.62
CA GLN A 132 -3.35 -6.52 -26.00
C GLN A 132 -1.90 -7.02 -26.08
N ARG A 133 -0.96 -6.39 -25.34
CA ARG A 133 0.46 -6.77 -25.33
C ARG A 133 0.69 -8.14 -24.72
N LEU A 134 -0.04 -8.45 -23.66
CA LEU A 134 0.11 -9.70 -22.90
C LEU A 134 -0.73 -10.85 -23.45
N GLY A 135 -1.86 -10.56 -24.08
CA GLY A 135 -2.86 -11.57 -24.42
C GLY A 135 -3.54 -12.14 -23.18
N ILE A 136 -3.67 -11.34 -22.12
CA ILE A 136 -4.28 -11.68 -20.82
C ILE A 136 -5.22 -10.56 -20.44
N ASP A 137 -6.35 -10.88 -19.87
CA ASP A 137 -7.29 -9.91 -19.34
C ASP A 137 -6.64 -9.02 -18.27
N VAL A 138 -6.91 -7.72 -18.28
CA VAL A 138 -6.35 -6.75 -17.33
C VAL A 138 -7.47 -6.05 -16.58
N VAL A 139 -7.37 -5.97 -15.27
CA VAL A 139 -8.17 -5.05 -14.45
C VAL A 139 -7.30 -3.90 -14.01
N ALA A 140 -7.74 -2.68 -14.30
CA ALA A 140 -7.07 -1.43 -13.91
C ALA A 140 -8.07 -0.42 -13.34
N ASP A 141 -7.63 0.79 -12.99
CA ASP A 141 -8.48 1.86 -12.46
C ASP A 141 -9.21 1.48 -11.16
N PHE A 142 -8.45 1.08 -10.16
CA PHE A 142 -9.00 0.61 -8.88
C PHE A 142 -9.52 1.72 -7.96
N ARG A 143 -9.07 2.99 -8.16
CA ARG A 143 -9.30 4.08 -7.20
C ARG A 143 -10.43 5.03 -7.59
N SER A 144 -10.69 5.19 -8.90
CA SER A 144 -11.62 6.23 -9.40
C SER A 144 -13.04 6.06 -8.87
N ALA A 145 -13.55 4.82 -8.77
CA ALA A 145 -14.90 4.57 -8.28
C ALA A 145 -15.04 4.96 -6.79
N ASP A 146 -14.05 4.63 -5.95
CA ASP A 146 -14.03 5.01 -4.54
C ASP A 146 -14.00 6.54 -4.36
N VAL A 147 -13.10 7.22 -5.07
CA VAL A 147 -12.96 8.69 -4.99
C VAL A 147 -14.24 9.37 -5.51
N ALA A 148 -14.85 8.87 -6.57
CA ALA A 148 -16.13 9.38 -7.09
C ALA A 148 -17.27 9.20 -6.07
N ALA A 149 -17.26 8.10 -5.31
CA ALA A 149 -18.21 7.84 -4.22
C ALA A 149 -17.93 8.67 -2.95
N GLY A 150 -16.89 9.52 -2.95
CA GLY A 150 -16.53 10.38 -1.84
C GLY A 150 -15.55 9.74 -0.84
N GLY A 151 -14.99 8.60 -1.17
CA GLY A 151 -13.92 7.96 -0.40
C GLY A 151 -12.56 8.59 -0.65
N GLN A 152 -11.60 8.23 0.19
CA GLN A 152 -10.21 8.70 0.10
C GLN A 152 -9.42 8.03 -1.04
N GLY A 153 -9.93 6.95 -1.68
CA GLY A 153 -9.22 6.23 -2.73
C GLY A 153 -8.01 5.41 -2.26
N ALA A 154 -7.69 5.51 -0.98
CA ALA A 154 -6.59 4.82 -0.30
C ALA A 154 -6.90 4.71 1.20
N PRO A 155 -6.38 3.67 1.91
CA PRO A 155 -5.67 2.50 1.38
C PRO A 155 -6.64 1.47 0.75
N LEU A 156 -6.20 0.73 -0.28
CA LEU A 156 -6.97 -0.35 -0.91
C LEU A 156 -6.51 -1.76 -0.50
N ALA A 157 -5.32 -1.88 0.09
CA ALA A 157 -4.80 -3.15 0.59
C ALA A 157 -5.53 -3.78 1.80
N PRO A 158 -6.38 -3.08 2.58
CA PRO A 158 -6.96 -3.63 3.81
C PRO A 158 -7.74 -4.93 3.64
N LEU A 159 -8.49 -5.09 2.56
CA LEU A 159 -9.22 -6.33 2.28
C LEU A 159 -8.28 -7.50 1.98
N PHE A 160 -7.17 -7.25 1.31
CA PHE A 160 -6.12 -8.23 1.09
C PHE A 160 -5.41 -8.61 2.40
N HIS A 161 -5.08 -7.62 3.23
CA HIS A 161 -4.52 -7.88 4.56
C HIS A 161 -5.44 -8.76 5.42
N ALA A 162 -6.76 -8.52 5.36
CA ALA A 162 -7.74 -9.32 6.08
C ALA A 162 -7.78 -10.77 5.57
N ALA A 163 -7.70 -10.98 4.24
CA ALA A 163 -7.63 -12.31 3.64
C ALA A 163 -6.35 -13.06 4.06
N LEU A 164 -5.18 -12.41 4.02
CA LEU A 164 -3.93 -12.99 4.50
C LEU A 164 -3.95 -13.33 5.99
N ALA A 165 -4.63 -12.49 6.79
CA ALA A 165 -4.75 -12.69 8.22
C ALA A 165 -5.91 -13.63 8.63
N ALA A 166 -6.63 -14.24 7.69
CA ALA A 166 -7.83 -15.04 7.98
C ALA A 166 -7.60 -16.12 9.05
N ALA A 167 -6.49 -16.86 8.95
CA ALA A 167 -6.13 -17.94 9.88
C ALA A 167 -5.26 -17.48 11.08
N ARG A 168 -5.04 -16.17 11.29
CA ARG A 168 -4.18 -15.68 12.35
C ARG A 168 -4.94 -15.32 13.62
N PRO A 169 -4.29 -15.39 14.79
CA PRO A 169 -4.85 -14.84 16.02
C PRO A 169 -5.14 -13.34 15.86
N LYS A 170 -6.37 -12.95 16.19
CA LYS A 170 -6.88 -11.57 16.09
C LYS A 170 -7.18 -10.99 17.49
N PRO A 171 -7.24 -9.67 17.67
CA PRO A 171 -7.00 -8.62 16.68
C PRO A 171 -5.54 -8.53 16.25
N VAL A 172 -5.31 -8.22 14.97
CA VAL A 172 -3.97 -8.03 14.40
C VAL A 172 -3.93 -6.69 13.64
N ALA A 173 -2.80 -5.98 13.69
CA ALA A 173 -2.56 -4.80 12.89
C ALA A 173 -1.48 -5.08 11.84
N VAL A 174 -1.75 -4.72 10.58
CA VAL A 174 -0.76 -4.66 9.51
C VAL A 174 -0.41 -3.19 9.31
N LEU A 175 0.85 -2.84 9.58
CA LEU A 175 1.37 -1.49 9.52
C LEU A 175 2.30 -1.37 8.31
N ASN A 176 1.88 -0.60 7.32
CA ASN A 176 2.74 -0.26 6.18
C ASN A 176 3.49 1.04 6.48
N ILE A 177 4.83 1.00 6.42
CA ILE A 177 5.68 2.17 6.59
C ILE A 177 6.41 2.44 5.27
N GLY A 178 5.76 3.20 4.40
CA GLY A 178 6.32 3.82 3.21
C GLY A 178 6.78 5.25 3.49
N GLY A 179 6.56 6.18 2.56
CA GLY A 179 6.78 7.61 2.81
C GLY A 179 5.84 8.15 3.89
N VAL A 180 4.57 7.78 3.82
CA VAL A 180 3.53 7.89 4.86
C VAL A 180 3.36 6.52 5.49
N ALA A 181 2.96 6.46 6.76
CA ALA A 181 2.62 5.23 7.43
C ALA A 181 1.10 5.07 7.52
N ASN A 182 0.60 3.86 7.23
CA ASN A 182 -0.80 3.51 7.34
C ASN A 182 -0.99 2.16 8.03
N VAL A 183 -2.15 1.96 8.65
CA VAL A 183 -2.46 0.75 9.37
C VAL A 183 -3.75 0.13 8.88
N THR A 184 -3.77 -1.21 8.84
CA THR A 184 -4.99 -2.02 8.76
C THR A 184 -5.13 -2.80 10.05
N TRP A 185 -6.10 -2.43 10.87
CA TRP A 185 -6.49 -3.21 12.05
C TRP A 185 -7.59 -4.20 11.66
N ILE A 186 -7.46 -5.46 12.10
CA ILE A 186 -8.38 -6.55 11.79
C ILE A 186 -8.86 -7.15 13.10
N GLY A 187 -10.13 -7.00 13.38
CA GLY A 187 -10.80 -7.45 14.59
C GLY A 187 -11.10 -8.95 14.61
N GLN A 188 -11.58 -9.43 15.78
CA GLN A 188 -11.87 -10.83 16.02
C GLN A 188 -12.93 -11.39 15.07
N ASP A 189 -13.95 -10.61 14.75
CA ASP A 189 -15.09 -11.00 13.92
C ASP A 189 -14.94 -10.59 12.46
N GLY A 190 -13.71 -10.24 12.04
CA GLY A 190 -13.41 -9.84 10.66
C GLY A 190 -13.67 -8.35 10.39
N GLU A 191 -13.92 -7.54 11.41
CA GLU A 191 -14.00 -6.08 11.31
C GLU A 191 -12.66 -5.54 10.78
N ILE A 192 -12.74 -4.55 9.89
CA ILE A 192 -11.55 -3.91 9.32
C ILE A 192 -11.64 -2.42 9.59
N LEU A 193 -10.55 -1.84 10.08
CA LEU A 193 -10.36 -0.40 10.19
C LEU A 193 -9.01 -0.06 9.57
N ALA A 194 -8.99 0.92 8.66
CA ALA A 194 -7.74 1.33 8.03
C ALA A 194 -7.65 2.84 7.83
N PHE A 195 -6.47 3.41 8.07
CA PHE A 195 -6.21 4.85 7.94
C PHE A 195 -4.71 5.15 8.03
N ASP A 196 -4.33 6.37 7.63
CA ASP A 196 -2.96 6.84 7.76
C ASP A 196 -2.66 7.23 9.20
N THR A 197 -1.53 6.74 9.72
CA THR A 197 -1.13 6.93 11.12
C THR A 197 -0.30 8.19 11.32
N GLY A 198 0.44 8.62 10.30
CA GLY A 198 1.35 9.76 10.39
C GLY A 198 2.50 9.65 9.39
N PRO A 199 3.59 10.41 9.60
CA PRO A 199 4.77 10.32 8.75
C PRO A 199 5.39 8.92 8.85
N GLY A 200 5.84 8.40 7.71
CA GLY A 200 6.64 7.19 7.62
C GLY A 200 8.13 7.51 7.46
N ASN A 201 8.76 6.94 6.43
CA ASN A 201 10.19 7.16 6.16
C ASN A 201 10.49 8.51 5.49
N ALA A 202 9.53 9.18 4.86
CA ALA A 202 9.79 10.35 4.01
C ALA A 202 10.58 11.45 4.75
N LEU A 203 10.19 11.79 5.98
CA LEU A 203 10.88 12.82 6.76
C LEU A 203 12.30 12.38 7.16
N ILE A 204 12.49 11.09 7.47
CA ILE A 204 13.79 10.51 7.82
C ILE A 204 14.72 10.60 6.58
N ASP A 205 14.23 10.15 5.43
CA ASP A 205 14.99 10.13 4.18
C ASP A 205 15.34 11.56 3.71
N ASP A 206 14.40 12.50 3.81
CA ASP A 206 14.62 13.89 3.45
C ASP A 206 15.65 14.57 4.39
N TRP A 207 15.60 14.24 5.69
CA TRP A 207 16.60 14.68 6.66
C TRP A 207 17.99 14.16 6.30
N VAL A 208 18.11 12.86 6.11
CA VAL A 208 19.39 12.19 5.80
C VAL A 208 19.94 12.71 4.47
N ARG A 209 19.10 12.85 3.44
CA ARG A 209 19.51 13.39 2.15
C ARG A 209 20.02 14.83 2.26
N ARG A 210 19.31 15.69 3.00
CA ARG A 210 19.68 17.10 3.20
C ARG A 210 20.99 17.26 3.98
N THR A 211 21.22 16.38 4.97
CA THR A 211 22.33 16.55 5.91
C THR A 211 23.59 15.76 5.57
N THR A 212 23.45 14.65 4.86
CA THR A 212 24.58 13.75 4.54
C THR A 212 24.77 13.48 3.05
N GLY A 213 23.74 13.76 2.22
CA GLY A 213 23.70 13.38 0.81
C GLY A 213 23.32 11.90 0.56
N ALA A 214 23.19 11.06 1.59
CA ALA A 214 22.74 9.67 1.47
C ALA A 214 21.23 9.61 1.20
N LEU A 215 20.74 8.48 0.69
CA LEU A 215 19.32 8.32 0.32
C LEU A 215 18.43 7.98 1.52
N ALA A 216 18.97 7.30 2.53
CA ALA A 216 18.24 6.83 3.72
C ALA A 216 19.19 6.61 4.89
N ASP A 217 18.67 6.49 6.11
CA ASP A 217 19.41 6.03 7.30
C ASP A 217 19.57 4.51 7.26
N LEU A 218 20.65 4.05 6.62
CA LEU A 218 20.91 2.63 6.44
C LEU A 218 21.04 1.94 7.80
N ASP A 219 20.25 0.87 7.99
CA ASP A 219 20.17 0.09 9.24
C ASP A 219 19.86 0.93 10.49
N GLY A 220 19.36 2.15 10.33
CA GLY A 220 19.03 3.06 11.43
C GLY A 220 20.27 3.52 12.22
N MET A 221 21.44 3.55 11.59
CA MET A 221 22.71 3.85 12.29
C MET A 221 22.75 5.27 12.84
N LEU A 222 22.25 6.25 12.08
CA LEU A 222 22.19 7.64 12.55
C LEU A 222 21.19 7.77 13.71
N ALA A 223 20.00 7.19 13.55
CA ALA A 223 18.98 7.23 14.61
C ALA A 223 19.47 6.57 15.91
N ARG A 224 20.19 5.46 15.83
CA ARG A 224 20.75 4.78 17.03
C ARG A 224 21.87 5.58 17.71
N ALA A 225 22.60 6.39 16.97
CA ALA A 225 23.67 7.24 17.52
C ALA A 225 23.15 8.55 18.13
N GLY A 226 21.91 8.91 17.84
CA GLY A 226 21.30 10.20 18.24
C GLY A 226 20.47 10.11 19.51
N ARG A 227 20.04 11.29 19.97
CA ARG A 227 19.12 11.48 21.08
C ARG A 227 17.83 12.16 20.60
N VAL A 228 16.71 11.65 21.08
CA VAL A 228 15.38 12.17 20.74
C VAL A 228 15.16 13.54 21.38
N SER A 229 14.72 14.50 20.57
CA SER A 229 14.31 15.82 21.04
C SER A 229 12.83 15.81 21.46
N ALA A 230 12.57 15.82 22.76
CA ALA A 230 11.21 15.83 23.31
C ALA A 230 10.36 17.02 22.82
N PRO A 231 10.89 18.27 22.69
CA PRO A 231 10.11 19.39 22.17
C PRO A 231 9.60 19.17 20.74
N HIS A 232 10.43 18.59 19.86
CA HIS A 232 10.02 18.29 18.47
C HIS A 232 8.95 17.19 18.43
N LEU A 233 9.10 16.15 19.25
CA LEU A 233 8.10 15.09 19.35
C LEU A 233 6.73 15.61 19.86
N GLN A 234 6.74 16.51 20.86
CA GLN A 234 5.52 17.14 21.36
C GLN A 234 4.83 18.00 20.29
N ARG A 235 5.59 18.73 19.47
CA ARG A 235 5.05 19.50 18.33
C ARG A 235 4.31 18.61 17.34
N LEU A 236 4.87 17.43 16.99
CA LEU A 236 4.17 16.46 16.15
C LEU A 236 2.83 16.07 16.76
N LEU A 237 2.84 15.59 17.99
CA LEU A 237 1.65 15.02 18.64
C LEU A 237 0.57 16.08 18.95
N ALA A 238 0.92 17.35 18.92
CA ALA A 238 -0.03 18.47 19.08
C ALA A 238 -0.76 18.85 17.78
N LEU A 239 -0.45 18.21 16.64
CA LEU A 239 -1.10 18.51 15.37
C LEU A 239 -2.55 18.00 15.37
N PRO A 240 -3.51 18.79 14.83
CA PRO A 240 -4.93 18.42 14.78
C PRO A 240 -5.22 17.09 14.08
N PHE A 241 -4.35 16.66 13.18
CA PHE A 241 -4.47 15.38 12.48
C PHE A 241 -4.63 14.20 13.45
N PHE A 242 -3.89 14.19 14.55
CA PHE A 242 -3.95 13.07 15.50
C PHE A 242 -5.27 12.99 16.23
N ASP A 243 -6.01 14.10 16.38
CA ASP A 243 -7.33 14.13 17.00
C ASP A 243 -8.48 13.83 16.04
N GLN A 244 -8.22 13.76 14.75
CA GLN A 244 -9.24 13.40 13.76
C GLN A 244 -9.55 11.90 13.85
N PRO A 245 -10.84 11.50 13.90
CA PRO A 245 -11.21 10.10 13.84
C PRO A 245 -10.96 9.52 12.44
N PRO A 246 -10.68 8.20 12.33
CA PRO A 246 -10.65 7.53 11.03
C PRO A 246 -12.05 7.47 10.38
N PRO A 247 -12.11 7.37 9.03
CA PRO A 247 -11.00 7.27 8.10
C PRO A 247 -10.32 8.61 7.86
N LYS A 248 -9.00 8.61 7.75
CA LYS A 248 -8.18 9.79 7.46
C LYS A 248 -6.96 9.42 6.63
N SER A 249 -6.55 10.32 5.76
CA SER A 249 -5.40 10.16 4.88
C SER A 249 -4.47 11.37 4.94
N LEU A 250 -3.24 11.19 4.46
CA LEU A 250 -2.18 12.18 4.45
C LEU A 250 -1.50 12.23 3.09
N ASP A 251 -1.04 13.41 2.73
CA ASP A 251 -0.02 13.54 1.69
C ASP A 251 1.39 13.41 2.30
N ARG A 252 2.34 13.00 1.50
CA ARG A 252 3.75 12.86 1.90
C ARG A 252 4.33 14.13 2.52
N ASP A 253 3.93 15.30 2.00
CA ASP A 253 4.50 16.60 2.35
C ASP A 253 3.76 17.29 3.51
N ASP A 254 2.65 16.74 4.03
CA ASP A 254 1.84 17.36 5.09
C ASP A 254 2.62 17.65 6.38
N PHE A 255 3.68 16.90 6.63
CA PHE A 255 4.52 17.07 7.83
C PHE A 255 5.91 17.63 7.54
N ARG A 256 6.15 18.16 6.35
CA ARG A 256 7.47 18.66 5.94
C ARG A 256 8.02 19.76 6.87
N GLU A 257 7.14 20.57 7.45
CA GLU A 257 7.50 21.64 8.39
C GLU A 257 7.99 21.10 9.76
N LEU A 258 7.81 19.81 10.02
CA LEU A 258 8.30 19.17 11.24
C LEU A 258 9.73 18.68 11.15
N ILE A 259 10.38 18.80 10.00
CA ILE A 259 11.80 18.46 9.86
C ILE A 259 12.58 19.36 10.82
N PRO A 260 13.33 18.78 11.78
CA PRO A 260 13.92 19.57 12.85
C PRO A 260 14.99 20.54 12.34
N ASP A 261 15.06 21.73 12.95
CA ASP A 261 16.17 22.65 12.78
C ASP A 261 17.05 22.67 14.02
N GLY A 262 18.35 22.91 13.83
CA GLY A 262 19.30 23.07 14.94
C GLY A 262 19.71 21.79 15.67
N LEU A 263 19.26 20.61 15.23
CA LEU A 263 19.71 19.33 15.75
C LEU A 263 20.95 18.83 15.03
N SER A 264 21.76 18.01 15.72
CA SER A 264 22.80 17.23 15.07
C SER A 264 22.21 16.21 14.11
N VAL A 265 23.00 15.75 13.13
CA VAL A 265 22.52 14.75 12.15
C VAL A 265 21.95 13.49 12.83
N PRO A 266 22.62 12.89 13.82
CA PRO A 266 22.08 11.75 14.54
C PRO A 266 20.81 12.10 15.36
N ASP A 267 20.78 13.26 16.04
CA ASP A 267 19.64 13.62 16.87
C ASP A 267 18.39 13.88 16.04
N GLY A 268 18.54 14.49 14.86
CA GLY A 268 17.44 14.66 13.90
C GLY A 268 16.91 13.33 13.41
N ALA A 269 17.78 12.40 13.02
CA ALA A 269 17.38 11.06 12.59
C ALA A 269 16.68 10.29 13.72
N ALA A 270 17.21 10.33 14.95
CA ALA A 270 16.58 9.72 16.13
C ALA A 270 15.19 10.31 16.41
N THR A 271 15.08 11.64 16.34
CA THR A 271 13.82 12.34 16.60
C THR A 271 12.75 11.99 15.57
N LEU A 272 13.08 11.99 14.28
CA LEU A 272 12.14 11.65 13.21
C LEU A 272 11.72 10.18 13.25
N THR A 273 12.65 9.27 13.57
CA THR A 273 12.34 7.85 13.78
C THR A 273 11.36 7.66 14.94
N GLU A 274 11.59 8.36 16.04
CA GLU A 274 10.69 8.32 17.19
C GLU A 274 9.33 8.98 16.92
N MET A 275 9.29 10.04 16.08
CA MET A 275 8.04 10.67 15.61
C MET A 275 7.15 9.66 14.86
N THR A 276 7.73 8.88 13.93
CA THR A 276 6.99 7.83 13.21
C THR A 276 6.39 6.82 14.21
N ALA A 277 7.19 6.33 15.14
CA ALA A 277 6.72 5.35 16.12
C ALA A 277 5.65 5.91 17.08
N ALA A 278 5.78 7.18 17.51
CA ALA A 278 4.80 7.86 18.36
C ALA A 278 3.48 8.12 17.61
N ALA A 279 3.52 8.44 16.33
CA ALA A 279 2.34 8.61 15.49
C ALA A 279 1.55 7.30 15.37
N VAL A 280 2.25 6.17 15.20
CA VAL A 280 1.64 4.83 15.19
C VAL A 280 1.01 4.50 16.56
N GLU A 281 1.71 4.76 17.67
CA GLU A 281 1.16 4.58 19.02
C GLU A 281 -0.11 5.41 19.23
N ALA A 282 -0.08 6.70 18.87
CA ALA A 282 -1.23 7.59 19.00
C ALA A 282 -2.43 7.10 18.18
N SER A 283 -2.22 6.43 17.06
CA SER A 283 -3.29 5.90 16.21
C SER A 283 -4.00 4.69 16.82
N ALA A 284 -3.32 3.92 17.68
CA ALA A 284 -3.88 2.73 18.32
C ALA A 284 -5.09 3.03 19.23
N ARG A 285 -5.28 4.28 19.68
CA ARG A 285 -6.47 4.71 20.47
C ARG A 285 -7.79 4.58 19.70
N TYR A 286 -7.74 4.54 18.38
CA TYR A 286 -8.91 4.37 17.52
C TYR A 286 -9.32 2.91 17.33
N PHE A 287 -8.50 1.97 17.75
CA PHE A 287 -8.82 0.55 17.61
C PHE A 287 -9.92 0.14 18.57
N PRO A 288 -10.95 -0.58 18.13
CA PRO A 288 -12.01 -1.10 19.00
C PRO A 288 -11.46 -2.00 20.11
N GLN A 289 -10.36 -2.71 19.84
CA GLN A 289 -9.68 -3.58 20.81
C GLN A 289 -8.16 -3.50 20.62
N PRO A 290 -7.36 -3.66 21.67
CA PRO A 290 -5.91 -3.75 21.55
C PRO A 290 -5.46 -4.89 20.64
N THR A 291 -4.45 -4.66 19.83
CA THR A 291 -3.88 -5.69 18.96
C THR A 291 -3.10 -6.72 19.77
N ARG A 292 -3.15 -7.98 19.32
CA ARG A 292 -2.28 -9.04 19.84
C ARG A 292 -0.89 -9.01 19.21
N GLN A 293 -0.78 -8.47 17.99
CA GLN A 293 0.44 -8.41 17.22
C GLN A 293 0.37 -7.30 16.18
N TRP A 294 1.52 -6.68 15.92
CA TRP A 294 1.75 -5.79 14.79
C TRP A 294 2.64 -6.48 13.76
N LEU A 295 2.23 -6.47 12.51
CA LEU A 295 2.98 -6.95 11.36
C LEU A 295 3.38 -5.75 10.50
N VAL A 296 4.66 -5.48 10.41
CA VAL A 296 5.18 -4.29 9.72
C VAL A 296 5.62 -4.64 8.31
N THR A 297 5.12 -3.89 7.33
CA THR A 297 5.50 -3.96 5.91
C THR A 297 6.04 -2.61 5.43
N GLY A 298 6.33 -2.50 4.14
CA GLY A 298 6.97 -1.32 3.56
C GLY A 298 8.45 -1.21 3.91
N GLY A 299 9.12 -0.18 3.39
CA GLY A 299 10.56 0.03 3.57
C GLY A 299 10.99 0.18 5.04
N GLY A 300 10.11 0.74 5.87
CA GLY A 300 10.38 0.99 7.30
C GLY A 300 10.66 -0.27 8.11
N ARG A 301 10.14 -1.45 7.69
CA ARG A 301 10.41 -2.73 8.37
C ARG A 301 11.89 -3.14 8.34
N ARG A 302 12.65 -2.57 7.40
CA ARG A 302 14.08 -2.82 7.21
C ARG A 302 14.96 -1.90 8.07
N ASN A 303 14.36 -0.91 8.75
CA ASN A 303 15.09 -0.02 9.65
C ASN A 303 15.00 -0.55 11.09
N PRO A 304 16.07 -1.16 11.66
CA PRO A 304 16.03 -1.73 12.99
C PRO A 304 15.79 -0.69 14.10
N ALA A 305 16.23 0.56 13.91
CA ALA A 305 16.00 1.62 14.90
C ALA A 305 14.49 1.96 14.99
N LEU A 306 13.81 1.98 13.85
CA LEU A 306 12.36 2.19 13.78
C LEU A 306 11.58 1.01 14.37
N MET A 307 11.98 -0.23 14.05
CA MET A 307 11.37 -1.44 14.62
C MET A 307 11.53 -1.49 16.13
N ASP A 308 12.70 -1.12 16.65
CA ASP A 308 12.96 -1.02 18.09
C ASP A 308 12.11 0.08 18.75
N ALA A 309 11.95 1.24 18.10
CA ALA A 309 11.09 2.33 18.58
C ALA A 309 9.61 1.91 18.65
N LEU A 310 9.11 1.26 17.61
CA LEU A 310 7.75 0.68 17.59
C LEU A 310 7.56 -0.35 18.71
N GLN A 311 8.50 -1.29 18.89
CA GLN A 311 8.41 -2.31 19.93
C GLN A 311 8.39 -1.71 21.34
N ARG A 312 9.13 -0.61 21.59
CA ARG A 312 9.11 0.08 22.89
C ARG A 312 7.77 0.76 23.18
N ARG A 313 7.10 1.29 22.15
CA ARG A 313 5.88 2.08 22.29
C ARG A 313 4.60 1.24 22.26
N LEU A 314 4.59 0.21 21.43
CA LEU A 314 3.41 -0.61 21.24
C LEU A 314 3.38 -1.76 22.26
N GLY A 315 2.33 -1.89 23.02
CA GLY A 315 2.20 -2.86 24.14
C GLY A 315 2.09 -4.33 23.72
N SER A 316 2.26 -4.65 22.42
CA SER A 316 2.18 -5.99 21.87
C SER A 316 3.35 -6.24 20.89
N PRO A 317 3.67 -7.50 20.56
CA PRO A 317 4.79 -7.83 19.69
C PRO A 317 4.74 -7.14 18.34
N VAL A 318 5.85 -6.52 17.94
CA VAL A 318 6.05 -5.90 16.62
C VAL A 318 7.02 -6.77 15.83
N ARG A 319 6.58 -7.22 14.66
CA ARG A 319 7.39 -8.10 13.80
C ARG A 319 7.28 -7.69 12.34
N PRO A 320 8.31 -7.89 11.53
CA PRO A 320 8.17 -7.74 10.09
C PRO A 320 7.22 -8.81 9.54
N VAL A 321 6.56 -8.52 8.42
CA VAL A 321 5.56 -9.42 7.81
C VAL A 321 6.15 -10.78 7.40
N GLU A 322 7.46 -10.86 7.19
CA GLU A 322 8.19 -12.11 6.93
C GLU A 322 8.07 -13.11 8.09
N ALA A 323 7.92 -12.65 9.32
CA ALA A 323 7.62 -13.50 10.48
C ALA A 323 6.23 -14.16 10.38
N ALA A 324 5.39 -13.63 9.50
CA ALA A 324 4.09 -14.20 9.14
C ALA A 324 4.16 -15.12 7.92
N GLY A 325 5.32 -15.24 7.28
CA GLY A 325 5.50 -15.95 6.01
C GLY A 325 5.04 -15.12 4.80
N TRP A 326 4.86 -13.79 4.96
CA TRP A 326 4.49 -12.91 3.86
C TRP A 326 5.76 -12.22 3.31
N ASP A 327 5.74 -11.93 2.02
CA ASP A 327 6.81 -11.17 1.37
C ASP A 327 6.47 -9.68 1.41
N GLY A 328 7.16 -8.91 2.24
CA GLY A 328 6.87 -7.50 2.45
C GLY A 328 7.16 -6.61 1.23
N ASP A 329 7.93 -7.07 0.27
CA ASP A 329 8.17 -6.35 -0.99
C ASP A 329 7.10 -6.66 -2.04
N ALA A 330 6.49 -7.84 -1.94
CA ALA A 330 5.46 -8.28 -2.89
C ALA A 330 4.03 -7.87 -2.49
N LEU A 331 3.78 -7.51 -1.21
CA LEU A 331 2.42 -7.34 -0.67
C LEU A 331 1.55 -6.36 -1.46
N GLU A 332 2.08 -5.24 -1.92
CA GLU A 332 1.29 -4.27 -2.67
C GLU A 332 0.91 -4.82 -4.06
N ALA A 333 1.86 -5.44 -4.77
CA ALA A 333 1.56 -6.07 -6.05
C ALA A 333 0.56 -7.23 -5.88
N GLN A 334 0.74 -8.07 -4.87
CA GLN A 334 -0.22 -9.13 -4.52
C GLN A 334 -1.61 -8.58 -4.20
N ALA A 335 -1.69 -7.43 -3.51
CA ALA A 335 -2.96 -6.78 -3.24
C ALA A 335 -3.69 -6.38 -4.52
N PHE A 336 -3.00 -5.87 -5.55
CA PHE A 336 -3.65 -5.52 -6.82
C PHE A 336 -4.04 -6.75 -7.63
N ALA A 337 -3.32 -7.87 -7.53
CA ALA A 337 -3.79 -9.16 -8.06
C ALA A 337 -5.10 -9.60 -7.39
N TYR A 338 -5.15 -9.55 -6.06
CA TYR A 338 -6.34 -9.89 -5.27
C TYR A 338 -7.54 -8.97 -5.60
N LEU A 339 -7.32 -7.65 -5.68
CA LEU A 339 -8.35 -6.68 -6.01
C LEU A 339 -8.88 -6.87 -7.44
N ALA A 340 -8.05 -7.30 -8.39
CA ALA A 340 -8.49 -7.65 -9.73
C ALA A 340 -9.51 -8.81 -9.70
N VAL A 341 -9.23 -9.85 -8.93
CA VAL A 341 -10.16 -10.97 -8.76
C VAL A 341 -11.44 -10.54 -8.04
N ARG A 342 -11.34 -9.66 -7.02
CA ARG A 342 -12.53 -9.09 -6.38
C ARG A 342 -13.39 -8.32 -7.37
N SER A 343 -12.78 -7.48 -8.21
CA SER A 343 -13.46 -6.72 -9.25
C SER A 343 -14.22 -7.64 -10.21
N LEU A 344 -13.57 -8.71 -10.71
CA LEU A 344 -14.21 -9.70 -11.58
C LEU A 344 -15.37 -10.44 -10.92
N ASN A 345 -15.30 -10.64 -9.61
CA ASN A 345 -16.36 -11.28 -8.82
C ASN A 345 -17.46 -10.30 -8.36
N GLY A 346 -17.40 -9.01 -8.75
CA GLY A 346 -18.35 -7.99 -8.32
C GLY A 346 -18.30 -7.72 -6.81
N LEU A 347 -17.16 -7.95 -6.16
CA LEU A 347 -16.96 -7.74 -4.73
C LEU A 347 -16.42 -6.33 -4.46
N PRO A 348 -16.77 -5.72 -3.32
CA PRO A 348 -16.24 -4.41 -2.94
C PRO A 348 -14.72 -4.38 -2.86
N LEU A 349 -14.10 -3.28 -3.28
CA LEU A 349 -12.66 -3.02 -3.15
C LEU A 349 -12.35 -2.12 -1.95
N SER A 350 -13.35 -1.39 -1.45
CA SER A 350 -13.22 -0.51 -0.30
C SER A 350 -14.48 -0.53 0.57
N LEU A 351 -14.32 -0.08 1.82
CA LEU A 351 -15.35 -0.08 2.85
C LEU A 351 -15.43 1.30 3.52
N PRO A 352 -16.58 1.64 4.17
CA PRO A 352 -16.67 2.86 4.97
C PRO A 352 -15.56 3.00 6.02
N SER A 353 -15.13 1.89 6.60
CA SER A 353 -14.08 1.84 7.62
C SER A 353 -12.65 1.86 7.07
N THR A 354 -12.46 1.88 5.74
CA THR A 354 -11.13 1.92 5.12
C THR A 354 -10.86 3.23 4.40
N THR A 355 -11.75 3.65 3.52
CA THR A 355 -11.58 4.85 2.69
C THR A 355 -12.61 5.94 2.97
N GLY A 356 -13.62 5.67 3.81
CA GLY A 356 -14.67 6.66 4.13
C GLY A 356 -15.78 6.74 3.11
N VAL A 357 -15.91 5.81 2.18
CA VAL A 357 -17.09 5.69 1.32
C VAL A 357 -18.34 5.46 2.16
N SER A 358 -19.52 5.91 1.69
CA SER A 358 -20.78 5.76 2.43
C SER A 358 -21.24 4.30 2.54
N GLU A 359 -20.86 3.46 1.57
CA GLU A 359 -21.20 2.04 1.49
C GLU A 359 -20.06 1.24 0.83
N PRO A 360 -20.00 -0.10 1.01
CA PRO A 360 -18.99 -0.94 0.36
C PRO A 360 -18.99 -0.71 -1.15
N THR A 361 -17.85 -0.26 -1.69
CA THR A 361 -17.75 0.22 -3.06
C THR A 361 -16.95 -0.74 -3.93
N CYS A 362 -17.57 -1.17 -5.04
CA CYS A 362 -16.89 -1.90 -6.11
C CYS A 362 -16.04 -0.93 -6.94
N GLY A 363 -15.04 -1.46 -7.64
CA GLY A 363 -14.13 -0.70 -8.49
C GLY A 363 -13.36 -1.62 -9.42
N GLY A 364 -12.40 -1.05 -10.10
CA GLY A 364 -11.66 -1.74 -11.15
C GLY A 364 -12.44 -1.78 -12.46
N ARG A 365 -11.71 -1.64 -13.55
CA ARG A 365 -12.26 -1.73 -14.91
C ARG A 365 -11.56 -2.89 -15.64
N LEU A 366 -12.37 -3.81 -16.18
CA LEU A 366 -11.88 -4.91 -17.01
C LEU A 366 -11.56 -4.40 -18.41
N PHE A 367 -10.39 -4.74 -18.90
CA PHE A 367 -9.94 -4.64 -20.28
C PHE A 367 -9.68 -6.07 -20.78
N ALA A 368 -10.65 -6.60 -21.50
CA ALA A 368 -10.55 -7.94 -22.05
C ALA A 368 -9.52 -7.98 -23.19
N MET A 369 -8.75 -9.08 -23.26
CA MET A 369 -7.94 -9.34 -24.43
C MET A 369 -8.84 -9.53 -25.66
N GLU A 370 -8.52 -8.85 -26.77
CA GLU A 370 -9.17 -9.16 -28.03
C GLU A 370 -8.68 -10.52 -28.53
N PRO A 371 -9.58 -11.43 -28.94
CA PRO A 371 -9.14 -12.68 -29.55
C PRO A 371 -8.32 -12.31 -30.80
N LYS A 372 -7.10 -12.82 -30.88
CA LYS A 372 -6.32 -12.69 -32.13
C LYS A 372 -7.16 -13.35 -33.22
N ASN A 373 -7.65 -12.54 -34.15
CA ASN A 373 -8.29 -13.07 -35.36
C ASN A 373 -7.30 -14.04 -35.99
N ALA A 374 -7.69 -15.32 -36.03
CA ALA A 374 -6.93 -16.40 -36.59
C ALA A 374 -6.84 -16.28 -38.12
#